data_19ef3eee1f0404154b61cf98c7cc902c
#
_entry.id   19ef3eee1f0404154b61cf98c7cc902c
#
_cell.length_a   1.000
_cell.length_b   1.000
_cell.length_c   1.000
_cell.angle_alpha   90.00
_cell.angle_beta   90.00
_cell.angle_gamma   90.00
#
_symmetry.space_group_name_H-M   'P 1'
#
loop_
_entity.id
_entity.type
_entity.pdbx_description
1 polymer ?
#
loop_
_entity_poly.entity_id
_entity_poly.type
_entity_poly.pdbx_seq_one_letter_code
_entity_poly.pdbx_strand_id
1 'polypeptide(L)'
;MRQGMPDEGHQSKRNFCIGLRERKKMKNIAVFASGNGTNLQAIIDNIAGGSLKANLALVVSDRRRAFALKRAKKAGIKTLYVDPGRFDTKQDYEKFVITHLKKEKIDLIVLAGFMRVLSPFFVKKYKNRILNIHPALLPAFKGGYAIKDAFRYGVKVTGVTVHLIDEKVDHGPIVLQEPVSILDTDSVEELEERIHRVEHKIYSKAIARVLLAPLAIKGRKVVFLSK
;
A
#
# COMPACT_ATOMS: atom_id res chain seq x y z
N MET A 1 26.56 -69.92 43.11
CA MET A 1 27.46 -68.82 42.75
C MET A 1 27.21 -68.47 41.27
N ARG A 2 26.53 -67.42 40.98
CA ARG A 2 26.51 -66.74 39.66
C ARG A 2 26.13 -65.29 39.98
N GLN A 3 27.11 -64.41 39.73
CA GLN A 3 27.00 -62.98 39.86
C GLN A 3 26.18 -62.40 38.69
N GLY A 4 25.19 -61.59 38.96
CA GLY A 4 24.44 -60.81 37.94
C GLY A 4 25.20 -59.54 37.63
N MET A 5 25.37 -59.24 36.35
CA MET A 5 25.83 -57.95 35.82
C MET A 5 24.67 -56.92 35.81
N PRO A 6 24.98 -55.62 36.03
CA PRO A 6 23.99 -54.58 35.97
C PRO A 6 23.69 -54.15 34.52
N ASP A 7 22.44 -53.84 34.30
CA ASP A 7 21.81 -53.35 33.06
C ASP A 7 22.23 -51.91 32.80
N GLU A 8 22.88 -51.65 31.66
CA GLU A 8 23.26 -50.31 31.19
C GLU A 8 22.07 -49.61 30.56
N GLY A 9 21.51 -48.64 31.31
CA GLY A 9 20.43 -47.79 30.84
C GLY A 9 20.75 -46.99 29.58
N HIS A 10 20.08 -47.30 28.49
CA HIS A 10 20.12 -46.57 27.22
C HIS A 10 19.41 -45.22 27.38
N GLN A 11 20.17 -44.14 27.62
CA GLN A 11 19.64 -42.76 27.57
C GLN A 11 19.39 -42.37 26.10
N SER A 12 18.15 -42.47 25.70
CA SER A 12 17.65 -41.89 24.43
C SER A 12 17.83 -40.39 24.44
N LYS A 13 18.84 -39.88 23.73
CA LYS A 13 18.99 -38.45 23.40
C LYS A 13 17.83 -38.02 22.50
N ARG A 14 16.78 -37.45 23.07
CA ARG A 14 15.75 -36.74 22.30
C ARG A 14 16.39 -35.49 21.66
N ASN A 15 16.74 -35.59 20.41
CA ASN A 15 17.10 -34.44 19.58
C ASN A 15 15.89 -33.52 19.47
N PHE A 16 15.89 -32.44 20.24
CA PHE A 16 14.92 -31.37 20.14
C PHE A 16 15.27 -30.54 18.90
N CYS A 17 14.80 -30.96 17.72
CA CYS A 17 14.86 -30.13 16.52
C CYS A 17 13.98 -28.91 16.76
N ILE A 18 14.57 -27.82 17.23
CA ILE A 18 13.96 -26.49 17.18
C ILE A 18 13.86 -26.12 15.70
N GLY A 19 12.68 -26.34 15.12
CA GLY A 19 12.38 -25.91 13.77
C GLY A 19 12.56 -24.40 13.67
N LEU A 20 13.67 -23.96 13.10
CA LEU A 20 13.91 -22.59 12.70
C LEU A 20 12.79 -22.23 11.71
N ARG A 21 11.71 -21.61 12.19
CA ARG A 21 10.75 -20.94 11.32
C ARG A 21 11.54 -19.92 10.51
N GLU A 22 11.74 -20.20 9.22
CA GLU A 22 12.30 -19.22 8.29
C GLU A 22 11.60 -17.89 8.51
N ARG A 23 12.33 -16.87 8.95
CA ARG A 23 11.79 -15.51 9.09
C ARG A 23 11.39 -15.05 7.71
N LYS A 24 10.10 -15.09 7.42
CA LYS A 24 9.54 -14.64 6.13
C LYS A 24 10.08 -13.23 5.87
N LYS A 25 10.88 -13.07 4.83
CA LYS A 25 11.53 -11.80 4.47
C LYS A 25 10.46 -10.70 4.39
N MET A 26 10.69 -9.60 5.11
CA MET A 26 9.80 -8.46 5.09
C MET A 26 9.72 -7.86 3.68
N LYS A 27 8.53 -7.58 3.20
CA LYS A 27 8.27 -7.04 1.86
C LYS A 27 8.57 -5.55 1.80
N ASN A 28 9.25 -5.12 0.73
CA ASN A 28 9.57 -3.72 0.49
C ASN A 28 8.42 -3.02 -0.23
N ILE A 29 7.98 -1.88 0.30
CA ILE A 29 7.01 -1.01 -0.35
C ILE A 29 7.63 0.32 -0.75
N ALA A 30 7.14 0.91 -1.84
CA ALA A 30 7.40 2.29 -2.19
C ALA A 30 6.09 3.07 -2.13
N VAL A 31 6.11 4.26 -1.51
CA VAL A 31 4.95 5.16 -1.50
C VAL A 31 5.20 6.33 -2.45
N PHE A 32 4.23 6.60 -3.34
CA PHE A 32 4.24 7.74 -4.24
C PHE A 32 3.27 8.80 -3.73
N ALA A 33 3.73 10.06 -3.62
CA ALA A 33 2.91 11.15 -3.11
C ALA A 33 3.33 12.49 -3.73
N SER A 34 2.34 13.31 -4.12
CA SER A 34 2.58 14.64 -4.74
C SER A 34 2.32 15.81 -3.78
N GLY A 35 1.72 15.58 -2.62
CA GLY A 35 1.19 16.63 -1.74
C GLY A 35 1.58 16.49 -0.27
N ASN A 36 0.60 16.70 0.61
CA ASN A 36 0.77 16.75 2.07
C ASN A 36 1.23 15.41 2.68
N GLY A 37 0.80 14.27 2.12
CA GLY A 37 1.23 12.95 2.55
C GLY A 37 0.62 12.50 3.89
N THR A 38 -0.63 12.80 4.17
CA THR A 38 -1.32 12.33 5.38
C THR A 38 -1.46 10.82 5.38
N ASN A 39 -1.82 10.22 4.25
CA ASN A 39 -1.85 8.76 4.07
C ASN A 39 -0.45 8.14 4.22
N LEU A 40 0.61 8.79 3.72
CA LEU A 40 1.98 8.36 3.95
C LEU A 40 2.32 8.37 5.44
N GLN A 41 1.93 9.42 6.19
CA GLN A 41 2.17 9.49 7.63
C GLN A 41 1.47 8.32 8.35
N ALA A 42 0.21 8.05 8.03
CA ALA A 42 -0.52 6.92 8.61
C ALA A 42 0.18 5.57 8.32
N ILE A 43 0.75 5.38 7.12
CA ILE A 43 1.54 4.19 6.78
C ILE A 43 2.80 4.11 7.64
N ILE A 44 3.55 5.22 7.79
CA ILE A 44 4.75 5.30 8.64
C ILE A 44 4.41 4.92 10.08
N ASP A 45 3.36 5.51 10.64
CA ASP A 45 2.93 5.28 12.03
C ASP A 45 2.50 3.83 12.26
N ASN A 46 1.76 3.24 11.30
CA ASN A 46 1.34 1.84 11.37
C ASN A 46 2.52 0.86 11.24
N ILE A 47 3.57 1.20 10.49
CA ILE A 47 4.81 0.40 10.43
C ILE A 47 5.56 0.52 11.76
N ALA A 48 5.75 1.72 12.28
CA ALA A 48 6.44 1.97 13.54
C ALA A 48 5.72 1.31 14.72
N GLY A 49 4.37 1.35 14.74
CA GLY A 49 3.54 0.68 15.74
C GLY A 49 3.38 -0.83 15.54
N GLY A 50 3.99 -1.43 14.50
CA GLY A 50 3.96 -2.88 14.25
C GLY A 50 2.65 -3.43 13.68
N SER A 51 1.64 -2.61 13.45
CA SER A 51 0.36 -3.01 12.86
C SER A 51 0.44 -3.29 11.36
N LEU A 52 1.40 -2.68 10.66
CA LEU A 52 1.74 -2.97 9.26
C LEU A 52 3.15 -3.57 9.16
N LYS A 53 3.22 -4.85 8.88
CA LYS A 53 4.48 -5.60 8.69
C LYS A 53 5.01 -5.42 7.26
N ALA A 54 5.64 -4.28 6.99
CA ALA A 54 6.27 -3.94 5.72
C ALA A 54 7.53 -3.09 5.96
N ASN A 55 8.45 -3.10 5.01
CA ASN A 55 9.56 -2.17 4.97
C ASN A 55 9.26 -1.04 3.97
N LEU A 56 9.06 0.18 4.45
CA LEU A 56 8.91 1.35 3.60
C LEU A 56 10.31 1.79 3.10
N ALA A 57 10.72 1.20 1.98
CA ALA A 57 12.08 1.35 1.46
C ALA A 57 12.29 2.66 0.69
N LEU A 58 11.23 3.23 0.10
CA LEU A 58 11.35 4.43 -0.74
C LEU A 58 10.07 5.26 -0.74
N VAL A 59 10.21 6.58 -0.67
CA VAL A 59 9.14 7.55 -0.95
C VAL A 59 9.50 8.34 -2.20
N VAL A 60 8.62 8.32 -3.21
CA VAL A 60 8.80 8.98 -4.50
C VAL A 60 7.84 10.16 -4.61
N SER A 61 8.32 11.29 -5.11
CA SER A 61 7.48 12.44 -5.44
C SER A 61 7.89 13.10 -6.75
N ASP A 62 6.89 13.56 -7.52
CA ASP A 62 7.03 14.40 -8.70
C ASP A 62 7.06 15.91 -8.35
N ARG A 63 6.95 16.26 -7.07
CA ARG A 63 6.90 17.62 -6.55
C ARG A 63 8.03 17.85 -5.55
N ARG A 64 8.96 18.78 -5.89
CA ARG A 64 10.12 19.09 -5.06
C ARG A 64 9.75 19.54 -3.63
N ARG A 65 8.63 20.27 -3.51
CA ARG A 65 8.16 20.82 -2.24
C ARG A 65 7.09 19.99 -1.56
N ALA A 66 6.83 18.76 -2.03
CA ALA A 66 5.85 17.87 -1.39
C ALA A 66 6.19 17.67 0.09
N PHE A 67 5.22 17.93 0.97
CA PHE A 67 5.43 17.76 2.40
C PHE A 67 5.62 16.27 2.77
N ALA A 68 5.09 15.36 1.95
CA ALA A 68 5.36 13.93 2.01
C ALA A 68 6.86 13.60 2.07
N LEU A 69 7.72 14.30 1.28
CA LEU A 69 9.18 14.10 1.33
C LEU A 69 9.78 14.53 2.66
N LYS A 70 9.25 15.60 3.29
CA LYS A 70 9.69 16.05 4.62
C LYS A 70 9.33 15.01 5.69
N ARG A 71 8.11 14.45 5.63
CA ARG A 71 7.66 13.37 6.54
C ARG A 71 8.55 12.14 6.44
N ALA A 72 8.83 11.68 5.22
CA ALA A 72 9.70 10.54 4.96
C ALA A 72 11.13 10.76 5.50
N LYS A 73 11.72 11.93 5.24
CA LYS A 73 13.05 12.29 5.77
C LYS A 73 13.08 12.29 7.29
N LYS A 74 12.06 12.87 7.93
CA LYS A 74 11.94 12.88 9.40
C LYS A 74 11.89 11.47 9.99
N ALA A 75 11.30 10.53 9.26
CA ALA A 75 11.21 9.11 9.65
C ALA A 75 12.43 8.28 9.21
N GLY A 76 13.50 8.90 8.69
CA GLY A 76 14.70 8.19 8.23
C GLY A 76 14.52 7.37 6.95
N ILE A 77 13.43 7.60 6.21
CA ILE A 77 13.09 6.84 5.00
C ILE A 77 13.74 7.49 3.78
N LYS A 78 14.29 6.66 2.89
CA LYS A 78 14.86 7.10 1.63
C LYS A 78 13.83 7.83 0.77
N THR A 79 14.21 8.97 0.21
CA THR A 79 13.35 9.79 -0.64
C THR A 79 13.91 9.95 -2.04
N LEU A 80 13.04 10.00 -3.04
CA LEU A 80 13.37 10.26 -4.43
C LEU A 80 12.43 11.34 -4.98
N TYR A 81 12.97 12.53 -5.23
CA TYR A 81 12.30 13.54 -6.04
C TYR A 81 12.72 13.37 -7.49
N VAL A 82 11.76 13.28 -8.39
CA VAL A 82 11.98 13.19 -9.84
C VAL A 82 11.13 14.25 -10.52
N ASP A 83 11.79 15.23 -11.11
CA ASP A 83 11.14 16.27 -11.90
C ASP A 83 10.74 15.71 -13.27
N PRO A 84 9.44 15.62 -13.57
CA PRO A 84 9.02 15.14 -14.88
C PRO A 84 9.47 16.03 -16.06
N GLY A 85 9.67 17.33 -15.81
CA GLY A 85 10.13 18.28 -16.82
C GLY A 85 11.59 18.09 -17.26
N ARG A 86 12.33 17.18 -16.62
CA ARG A 86 13.71 16.84 -17.01
C ARG A 86 13.81 15.69 -18.02
N PHE A 87 12.68 15.18 -18.49
CA PHE A 87 12.63 14.05 -19.40
C PHE A 87 11.86 14.43 -20.66
N ASP A 88 12.34 13.99 -21.81
CA ASP A 88 11.72 14.28 -23.10
C ASP A 88 10.37 13.59 -23.22
N THR A 89 10.23 12.40 -22.64
CA THR A 89 8.99 11.63 -22.65
C THR A 89 8.56 11.16 -21.27
N LYS A 90 7.25 10.96 -21.10
CA LYS A 90 6.70 10.31 -19.90
C LYS A 90 7.33 8.93 -19.65
N GLN A 91 7.62 8.21 -20.72
CA GLN A 91 8.22 6.88 -20.63
C GLN A 91 9.65 6.93 -20.08
N ASP A 92 10.44 7.95 -20.43
CA ASP A 92 11.81 8.07 -19.91
C ASP A 92 11.82 8.45 -18.44
N TYR A 93 10.91 9.34 -18.01
CA TYR A 93 10.63 9.58 -16.60
C TYR A 93 10.30 8.28 -15.86
N GLU A 94 9.40 7.48 -16.41
CA GLU A 94 8.97 6.22 -15.79
C GLU A 94 10.08 5.16 -15.77
N LYS A 95 10.90 5.06 -16.82
CA LYS A 95 12.09 4.18 -16.85
C LYS A 95 13.08 4.55 -15.74
N PHE A 96 13.31 5.85 -15.54
CA PHE A 96 14.18 6.33 -14.47
C PHE A 96 13.63 5.93 -13.09
N VAL A 97 12.34 6.15 -12.83
CA VAL A 97 11.69 5.74 -11.58
C VAL A 97 11.79 4.23 -11.39
N ILE A 98 11.51 3.44 -12.43
CA ILE A 98 11.60 1.95 -12.40
C ILE A 98 13.00 1.48 -12.02
N THR A 99 14.06 2.15 -12.48
CA THR A 99 15.45 1.80 -12.12
C THR A 99 15.66 1.87 -10.61
N HIS A 100 15.14 2.93 -9.97
CA HIS A 100 15.23 3.11 -8.51
C HIS A 100 14.35 2.08 -7.76
N LEU A 101 13.15 1.80 -8.24
CA LEU A 101 12.27 0.78 -7.65
C LEU A 101 12.92 -0.62 -7.68
N LYS A 102 13.61 -0.96 -8.78
CA LYS A 102 14.36 -2.22 -8.90
C LYS A 102 15.53 -2.26 -7.92
N LYS A 103 16.31 -1.17 -7.80
CA LYS A 103 17.44 -1.06 -6.88
C LYS A 103 16.99 -1.30 -5.43
N GLU A 104 15.86 -0.75 -5.03
CA GLU A 104 15.29 -0.94 -3.70
C GLU A 104 14.46 -2.24 -3.57
N LYS A 105 14.41 -3.08 -4.62
CA LYS A 105 13.71 -4.38 -4.65
C LYS A 105 12.25 -4.26 -4.20
N ILE A 106 11.52 -3.27 -4.76
CA ILE A 106 10.15 -2.98 -4.36
C ILE A 106 9.20 -4.10 -4.78
N ASP A 107 8.46 -4.62 -3.81
CA ASP A 107 7.42 -5.64 -3.99
C ASP A 107 6.06 -5.03 -4.35
N LEU A 108 5.71 -3.89 -3.73
CA LEU A 108 4.42 -3.21 -3.90
C LEU A 108 4.62 -1.70 -3.96
N ILE A 109 3.95 -1.06 -4.91
CA ILE A 109 3.85 0.39 -5.03
C ILE A 109 2.51 0.84 -4.44
N VAL A 110 2.52 1.91 -3.65
CA VAL A 110 1.37 2.47 -2.95
C VAL A 110 1.22 3.93 -3.36
N LEU A 111 0.14 4.27 -4.07
CA LEU A 111 -0.14 5.64 -4.49
C LEU A 111 -0.95 6.35 -3.39
N ALA A 112 -0.33 7.31 -2.71
CA ALA A 112 -0.92 8.03 -1.58
C ALA A 112 -1.06 9.52 -1.94
N GLY A 113 -2.03 9.87 -2.76
CA GLY A 113 -2.20 11.23 -3.29
C GLY A 113 -1.14 11.57 -4.34
N PHE A 114 -0.83 10.63 -5.22
CA PHE A 114 0.03 10.85 -6.38
C PHE A 114 -0.79 11.34 -7.57
N MET A 115 -0.51 12.56 -8.05
CA MET A 115 -1.37 13.26 -9.01
C MET A 115 -1.09 12.94 -10.47
N ARG A 116 -0.16 12.05 -10.77
CA ARG A 116 0.16 11.68 -12.15
C ARG A 116 -0.47 10.34 -12.52
N VAL A 117 -1.10 10.29 -13.68
CA VAL A 117 -1.55 9.04 -14.29
C VAL A 117 -0.33 8.25 -14.75
N LEU A 118 -0.20 7.00 -14.33
CA LEU A 118 0.85 6.09 -14.78
C LEU A 118 0.55 5.61 -16.21
N SER A 119 1.59 5.40 -17.02
CA SER A 119 1.40 4.89 -18.39
C SER A 119 1.07 3.38 -18.38
N PRO A 120 0.48 2.86 -19.47
CA PRO A 120 0.30 1.41 -19.65
C PRO A 120 1.61 0.63 -19.54
N PHE A 121 2.74 1.23 -19.98
CA PHE A 121 4.08 0.64 -19.83
C PHE A 121 4.44 0.40 -18.37
N PHE A 122 4.24 1.41 -17.51
CA PHE A 122 4.52 1.31 -16.07
C PHE A 122 3.58 0.32 -15.38
N VAL A 123 2.28 0.43 -15.68
CA VAL A 123 1.24 -0.45 -15.11
C VAL A 123 1.49 -1.92 -15.48
N LYS A 124 1.82 -2.20 -16.74
CA LYS A 124 2.17 -3.55 -17.21
C LYS A 124 3.39 -4.11 -16.49
N LYS A 125 4.42 -3.27 -16.24
CA LYS A 125 5.65 -3.67 -15.53
C LYS A 125 5.40 -4.06 -14.08
N TYR A 126 4.44 -3.42 -13.42
CA TYR A 126 4.05 -3.68 -12.04
C TYR A 126 2.62 -4.19 -11.92
N LYS A 127 2.18 -5.00 -12.91
CA LYS A 127 0.83 -5.58 -12.95
C LYS A 127 0.49 -6.23 -11.59
N ASN A 128 -0.67 -5.87 -11.04
CA ASN A 128 -1.18 -6.34 -9.74
C ASN A 128 -0.28 -5.98 -8.53
N ARG A 129 0.65 -5.02 -8.69
CA ARG A 129 1.58 -4.57 -7.64
C ARG A 129 1.55 -3.05 -7.45
N ILE A 130 0.46 -2.40 -7.85
CA ILE A 130 0.24 -0.98 -7.60
C ILE A 130 -1.13 -0.84 -6.93
N LEU A 131 -1.15 -0.31 -5.72
CA LEU A 131 -2.37 0.06 -5.00
C LEU A 131 -2.59 1.56 -5.08
N ASN A 132 -3.86 1.95 -5.24
CA ASN A 132 -4.30 3.32 -5.10
C ASN A 132 -5.40 3.41 -4.05
N ILE A 133 -5.52 4.57 -3.42
CA ILE A 133 -6.65 4.92 -2.56
C ILE A 133 -7.41 6.07 -3.21
N HIS A 134 -8.75 5.96 -3.25
CA HIS A 134 -9.64 6.91 -3.87
C HIS A 134 -10.76 7.27 -2.90
N PRO A 135 -11.05 8.59 -2.69
CA PRO A 135 -11.99 9.06 -1.67
C PRO A 135 -13.44 9.04 -2.14
N ALA A 136 -13.88 7.93 -2.74
CA ALA A 136 -15.27 7.64 -3.06
C ALA A 136 -15.53 6.13 -3.13
N LEU A 137 -16.80 5.73 -3.17
CA LEU A 137 -17.20 4.34 -3.45
C LEU A 137 -17.19 4.11 -4.97
N LEU A 138 -16.07 3.65 -5.52
CA LEU A 138 -16.01 3.29 -6.93
C LEU A 138 -17.07 2.25 -7.30
N PRO A 139 -17.73 2.38 -8.46
CA PRO A 139 -17.34 3.18 -9.63
C PRO A 139 -17.84 4.62 -9.65
N ALA A 140 -18.47 5.12 -8.58
CA ALA A 140 -18.96 6.50 -8.50
C ALA A 140 -17.82 7.50 -8.29
N PHE A 141 -18.02 8.76 -8.70
CA PHE A 141 -17.15 9.91 -8.43
C PHE A 141 -15.66 9.67 -8.68
N LYS A 142 -15.30 9.20 -9.88
CA LYS A 142 -13.91 9.04 -10.32
C LYS A 142 -13.20 10.37 -10.50
N GLY A 143 -11.85 10.38 -10.37
CA GLY A 143 -11.03 11.56 -10.64
C GLY A 143 -10.69 12.39 -9.42
N GLY A 144 -10.12 13.58 -9.65
CA GLY A 144 -9.45 14.35 -8.60
C GLY A 144 -10.37 15.14 -7.66
N TYR A 145 -11.66 15.21 -7.92
CA TYR A 145 -12.61 16.04 -7.15
C TYR A 145 -13.69 15.21 -6.44
N ALA A 146 -13.48 13.93 -6.28
CA ALA A 146 -14.48 12.95 -5.81
C ALA A 146 -15.26 13.37 -4.56
N ILE A 147 -14.62 13.96 -3.55
CA ILE A 147 -15.27 14.41 -2.31
C ILE A 147 -16.23 15.57 -2.62
N LYS A 148 -15.74 16.59 -3.34
CA LYS A 148 -16.55 17.76 -3.70
C LYS A 148 -17.72 17.39 -4.62
N ASP A 149 -17.48 16.46 -5.54
CA ASP A 149 -18.51 16.00 -6.48
C ASP A 149 -19.59 15.20 -5.75
N ALA A 150 -19.23 14.31 -4.82
CA ALA A 150 -20.17 13.58 -3.99
C ALA A 150 -21.02 14.54 -3.11
N PHE A 151 -20.35 15.49 -2.48
CA PHE A 151 -21.02 16.52 -1.64
C PHE A 151 -22.00 17.36 -2.47
N ARG A 152 -21.56 17.89 -3.61
CA ARG A 152 -22.41 18.72 -4.49
C ARG A 152 -23.55 17.96 -5.13
N TYR A 153 -23.36 16.68 -5.42
CA TYR A 153 -24.41 15.82 -5.97
C TYR A 153 -25.52 15.56 -4.95
N GLY A 154 -25.22 15.66 -3.65
CA GLY A 154 -26.21 15.48 -2.58
C GLY A 154 -26.44 14.01 -2.21
N VAL A 155 -25.48 13.09 -2.51
CA VAL A 155 -25.58 11.71 -2.02
C VAL A 155 -25.49 11.68 -0.49
N LYS A 156 -26.17 10.72 0.13
CA LYS A 156 -26.15 10.56 1.60
C LYS A 156 -25.01 9.66 2.08
N VAL A 157 -24.39 8.91 1.16
CA VAL A 157 -23.28 8.01 1.45
C VAL A 157 -22.23 8.11 0.35
N THR A 158 -21.00 8.34 0.75
CA THR A 158 -19.82 8.18 -0.08
C THR A 158 -18.88 7.16 0.59
N GLY A 159 -17.56 7.22 0.42
CA GLY A 159 -16.66 6.33 1.10
C GLY A 159 -15.23 6.39 0.57
N VAL A 160 -14.51 5.34 0.84
CA VAL A 160 -13.12 5.18 0.40
C VAL A 160 -12.97 3.84 -0.29
N THR A 161 -12.27 3.82 -1.41
CA THR A 161 -11.93 2.62 -2.16
C THR A 161 -10.42 2.45 -2.26
N VAL A 162 -9.92 1.28 -1.86
CA VAL A 162 -8.55 0.84 -2.18
C VAL A 162 -8.65 -0.17 -3.31
N HIS A 163 -7.95 0.09 -4.42
CA HIS A 163 -8.00 -0.76 -5.61
C HIS A 163 -6.61 -0.95 -6.22
N LEU A 164 -6.45 -2.00 -7.01
CA LEU A 164 -5.30 -2.18 -7.88
C LEU A 164 -5.40 -1.23 -9.07
N ILE A 165 -4.27 -0.78 -9.59
CA ILE A 165 -4.24 0.06 -10.79
C ILE A 165 -4.28 -0.81 -12.02
N ASP A 166 -5.12 -0.41 -12.98
CA ASP A 166 -5.12 -0.84 -14.37
C ASP A 166 -4.84 0.35 -15.32
N GLU A 167 -5.06 0.19 -16.60
CA GLU A 167 -4.75 1.23 -17.61
C GLU A 167 -5.73 2.40 -17.62
N LYS A 168 -6.86 2.30 -16.89
CA LYS A 168 -7.89 3.34 -16.80
C LYS A 168 -7.88 4.00 -15.42
N VAL A 169 -8.22 5.29 -15.37
CA VAL A 169 -8.29 6.05 -14.12
C VAL A 169 -9.41 5.51 -13.23
N ASP A 170 -9.09 5.24 -11.97
CA ASP A 170 -10.03 4.77 -10.93
C ASP A 170 -10.96 3.65 -11.41
N HIS A 171 -10.35 2.66 -12.06
CA HIS A 171 -11.10 1.58 -12.71
C HIS A 171 -10.69 0.19 -12.23
N GLY A 172 -9.48 0.00 -11.75
CA GLY A 172 -8.92 -1.32 -11.45
C GLY A 172 -9.68 -2.13 -10.38
N PRO A 173 -9.32 -3.40 -10.19
CA PRO A 173 -10.01 -4.30 -9.25
C PRO A 173 -9.94 -3.81 -7.81
N ILE A 174 -11.09 -3.84 -7.12
CA ILE A 174 -11.25 -3.34 -5.75
C ILE A 174 -10.69 -4.35 -4.75
N VAL A 175 -9.89 -3.85 -3.80
CA VAL A 175 -9.31 -4.62 -2.70
C VAL A 175 -10.12 -4.47 -1.42
N LEU A 176 -10.46 -3.23 -1.05
CA LEU A 176 -11.30 -2.87 0.09
C LEU A 176 -12.13 -1.64 -0.22
N GLN A 177 -13.31 -1.57 0.38
CA GLN A 177 -14.14 -0.36 0.42
C GLN A 177 -14.66 -0.16 1.84
N GLU A 178 -14.82 1.11 2.25
CA GLU A 178 -15.45 1.49 3.51
C GLU A 178 -16.40 2.65 3.24
N PRO A 179 -17.70 2.56 3.60
CA PRO A 179 -18.65 3.63 3.41
C PRO A 179 -18.44 4.76 4.43
N VAL A 180 -18.79 5.98 4.02
CA VAL A 180 -18.78 7.17 4.86
C VAL A 180 -20.10 7.91 4.65
N SER A 181 -20.85 8.14 5.72
CA SER A 181 -22.07 8.93 5.68
C SER A 181 -21.77 10.42 5.50
N ILE A 182 -22.59 11.09 4.70
CA ILE A 182 -22.61 12.55 4.56
C ILE A 182 -23.79 13.05 5.39
N LEU A 183 -23.51 13.86 6.40
CA LEU A 183 -24.52 14.42 7.28
C LEU A 183 -25.12 15.69 6.64
N ASP A 184 -26.38 15.99 6.93
CA ASP A 184 -27.04 17.18 6.38
C ASP A 184 -26.41 18.50 6.88
N THR A 185 -25.66 18.42 7.99
CA THR A 185 -24.98 19.57 8.60
C THR A 185 -23.50 19.67 8.16
N ASP A 186 -22.99 18.72 7.37
CA ASP A 186 -21.56 18.72 7.00
C ASP A 186 -21.22 19.93 6.12
N SER A 187 -20.06 20.52 6.38
CA SER A 187 -19.27 21.23 5.38
C SER A 187 -18.45 20.24 4.54
N VAL A 188 -17.91 20.72 3.41
CA VAL A 188 -17.00 19.91 2.58
C VAL A 188 -15.77 19.51 3.38
N GLU A 189 -15.25 20.41 4.21
CA GLU A 189 -14.07 20.22 5.03
C GLU A 189 -14.29 19.14 6.10
N GLU A 190 -15.44 19.13 6.77
CA GLU A 190 -15.79 18.11 7.76
C GLU A 190 -15.94 16.72 7.13
N LEU A 191 -16.55 16.66 5.94
CA LEU A 191 -16.61 15.42 5.15
C LEU A 191 -15.21 14.96 4.75
N GLU A 192 -14.34 15.86 4.28
CA GLU A 192 -12.95 15.55 3.89
C GLU A 192 -12.16 14.99 5.06
N GLU A 193 -12.24 15.58 6.25
CA GLU A 193 -11.60 15.06 7.46
C GLU A 193 -12.11 13.68 7.84
N ARG A 194 -13.42 13.44 7.72
CA ARG A 194 -14.02 12.13 8.02
C ARG A 194 -13.53 11.07 7.04
N ILE A 195 -13.46 11.39 5.74
CA ILE A 195 -12.93 10.52 4.70
C ILE A 195 -11.46 10.21 4.96
N HIS A 196 -10.64 11.22 5.27
CA HIS A 196 -9.22 11.01 5.58
C HIS A 196 -8.99 10.08 6.78
N ARG A 197 -9.81 10.16 7.83
CA ARG A 197 -9.74 9.21 8.95
C ARG A 197 -10.00 7.77 8.51
N VAL A 198 -10.94 7.56 7.60
CA VAL A 198 -11.23 6.23 7.03
C VAL A 198 -10.09 5.78 6.11
N GLU A 199 -9.55 6.66 5.26
CA GLU A 199 -8.39 6.36 4.41
C GLU A 199 -7.21 5.84 5.24
N HIS A 200 -6.82 6.57 6.31
CA HIS A 200 -5.71 6.20 7.18
C HIS A 200 -5.87 4.80 7.77
N LYS A 201 -7.11 4.41 8.11
CA LYS A 201 -7.45 3.11 8.68
C LYS A 201 -7.41 1.99 7.66
N ILE A 202 -8.08 2.16 6.50
CA ILE A 202 -8.25 1.04 5.57
C ILE A 202 -7.05 0.84 4.66
N TYR A 203 -6.25 1.90 4.39
CA TYR A 203 -5.13 1.76 3.47
C TYR A 203 -4.07 0.79 4.00
N SER A 204 -3.66 0.93 5.26
CA SER A 204 -2.73 0.01 5.89
C SER A 204 -3.27 -1.43 5.96
N LYS A 205 -4.59 -1.60 6.18
CA LYS A 205 -5.24 -2.93 6.13
C LYS A 205 -5.16 -3.55 4.73
N ALA A 206 -5.42 -2.76 3.68
CA ALA A 206 -5.34 -3.23 2.31
C ALA A 206 -3.91 -3.61 1.91
N ILE A 207 -2.93 -2.76 2.26
CA ILE A 207 -1.50 -3.03 2.04
C ILE A 207 -1.10 -4.35 2.71
N ALA A 208 -1.42 -4.51 4.00
CA ALA A 208 -1.12 -5.74 4.73
C ALA A 208 -1.73 -6.97 4.05
N ARG A 209 -2.99 -6.90 3.63
CA ARG A 209 -3.70 -8.01 2.97
C ARG A 209 -3.03 -8.42 1.66
N VAL A 210 -2.62 -7.44 0.83
CA VAL A 210 -1.94 -7.69 -0.45
C VAL A 210 -0.53 -8.25 -0.24
N LEU A 211 0.19 -7.86 0.81
CA LEU A 211 1.53 -8.36 1.10
C LEU A 211 1.53 -9.77 1.74
N LEU A 212 0.49 -10.11 2.49
CA LEU A 212 0.42 -11.36 3.25
C LEU A 212 -0.12 -12.55 2.47
N ALA A 213 -1.08 -12.32 1.57
CA ALA A 213 -1.75 -13.39 0.84
C ALA A 213 -1.54 -13.26 -0.68
N PRO A 214 -1.27 -14.37 -1.38
CA PRO A 214 -1.34 -14.39 -2.83
C PRO A 214 -2.75 -13.98 -3.27
N LEU A 215 -2.83 -13.16 -4.32
CA LEU A 215 -4.10 -12.74 -4.88
C LEU A 215 -4.24 -13.21 -6.33
N ALA A 216 -5.46 -13.55 -6.72
CA ALA A 216 -5.87 -13.75 -8.10
C ALA A 216 -6.95 -12.73 -8.48
N ILE A 217 -7.00 -12.39 -9.76
CA ILE A 217 -8.06 -11.54 -10.29
C ILE A 217 -8.95 -12.40 -11.16
N LYS A 218 -10.22 -12.55 -10.73
CA LYS A 218 -11.26 -13.27 -11.47
C LYS A 218 -12.27 -12.26 -12.01
N GLY A 219 -12.16 -11.93 -13.30
CA GLY A 219 -12.87 -10.80 -13.89
C GLY A 219 -12.44 -9.49 -13.21
N ARG A 220 -13.35 -8.84 -12.48
CA ARG A 220 -13.07 -7.62 -11.71
C ARG A 220 -12.88 -7.86 -10.21
N LYS A 221 -12.97 -9.09 -9.75
CA LYS A 221 -12.90 -9.43 -8.32
C LYS A 221 -11.46 -9.80 -7.92
N VAL A 222 -10.96 -9.16 -6.87
CA VAL A 222 -9.74 -9.60 -6.19
C VAL A 222 -10.10 -10.74 -5.26
N VAL A 223 -9.48 -11.89 -5.46
CA VAL A 223 -9.65 -13.08 -4.63
C VAL A 223 -8.32 -13.34 -3.94
N PHE A 224 -8.34 -13.34 -2.61
CA PHE A 224 -7.19 -13.76 -1.82
C PHE A 224 -7.20 -15.27 -1.67
N LEU A 225 -6.11 -15.90 -2.07
CA LEU A 225 -6.00 -17.36 -2.01
C LEU A 225 -5.63 -17.76 -0.57
N SER A 226 -6.37 -18.72 -0.01
CA SER A 226 -5.98 -19.37 1.23
C SER A 226 -4.62 -20.06 1.03
N LYS A 227 -3.75 -20.02 2.06
CA LYS A 227 -2.54 -20.80 2.10
C LYS A 227 -2.86 -22.24 2.46
#